data_09487dc3fac549e6ee68d6858440d11b
#
_entry.id   09487dc3fac549e6ee68d6858440d11b
#
_cell.length_a   1.000
_cell.length_b   1.000
_cell.length_c   1.000
_cell.angle_alpha   90.00
_cell.angle_beta   90.00
_cell.angle_gamma   90.00
#
_symmetry.space_group_name_H-M   'P 1'
#
loop_
_entity.id
_entity.type
_entity.pdbx_description
1 polymer ?
#
loop_
_entity_poly.entity_id
_entity_poly.type
_entity_poly.pdbx_seq_one_letter_code
_entity_poly.pdbx_strand_id
1 'polypeptide(L)'
;IDKNTVQLITTQGILLDRIDSLVAFHPYLQQYRYKIDELQIDRRMKIENLKPKLDLKYNALNQVVGNNPFADLSINNYDWGLSFSMPIPLRKERGALKLAKLKIQNAELDVVDKQAQIGFKIKAAINEWNTTREQTALYKQTVTDYDGLLSGEREKFSAGESSLFMVNSREWGYIKAQIKYLELLAKNRKAVLGAEYSLGTLAD
;
A
#
# COMPACT_ATOMS: atom_id res chain seq x y z
N ILE A 1 -4.57 30.48 6.78
CA ILE A 1 -4.32 29.49 5.70
C ILE A 1 -2.88 29.06 5.85
N ASP A 2 -2.70 27.82 6.26
CA ASP A 2 -1.37 27.26 6.57
C ASP A 2 -0.54 27.21 5.29
N LYS A 3 0.74 27.64 5.36
CA LYS A 3 1.67 27.63 4.23
C LYS A 3 1.82 26.25 3.57
N ASN A 4 1.61 25.18 4.36
CA ASN A 4 1.61 23.80 3.87
C ASN A 4 0.44 23.51 2.92
N THR A 5 -0.72 24.15 3.10
CA THR A 5 -1.87 24.00 2.21
C THR A 5 -1.63 24.65 0.84
N VAL A 6 -0.88 25.74 0.79
CA VAL A 6 -0.52 26.43 -0.47
C VAL A 6 0.53 25.62 -1.25
N GLN A 7 1.51 25.02 -0.59
CA GLN A 7 2.49 24.13 -1.22
C GLN A 7 1.82 22.89 -1.84
N LEU A 8 0.84 22.29 -1.17
CA LEU A 8 0.09 21.16 -1.69
C LEU A 8 -0.72 21.52 -2.95
N ILE A 9 -1.22 22.76 -3.06
CA ILE A 9 -1.99 23.23 -4.23
C ILE A 9 -1.10 23.36 -5.46
N THR A 10 0.12 23.84 -5.32
CA THR A 10 1.10 23.97 -6.42
C THR A 10 1.62 22.60 -6.87
N THR A 11 1.63 21.64 -5.97
CA THR A 11 2.10 20.25 -6.21
C THR A 11 1.09 19.41 -7.04
N GLN A 12 -0.19 19.79 -7.10
CA GLN A 12 -1.24 19.00 -7.72
C GLN A 12 -1.10 18.79 -9.24
N GLY A 13 -0.76 19.82 -10.00
CA GLY A 13 -0.51 19.69 -11.44
C GLY A 13 0.69 18.78 -11.72
N ILE A 14 1.73 18.94 -10.90
CA ILE A 14 2.97 18.16 -10.97
C ILE A 14 2.73 16.69 -10.57
N LEU A 15 1.81 16.42 -9.63
CA LEU A 15 1.48 15.06 -9.17
C LEU A 15 0.76 14.24 -10.24
N LEU A 16 -0.16 14.85 -10.99
CA LEU A 16 -0.90 14.15 -12.05
C LEU A 16 0.02 13.74 -13.21
N ASP A 17 0.99 14.58 -13.56
CA ASP A 17 1.98 14.30 -14.62
C ASP A 17 3.05 13.27 -14.16
N ARG A 18 3.20 13.04 -12.86
CA ARG A 18 4.17 12.12 -12.27
C ARG A 18 3.56 10.84 -11.68
N ILE A 19 2.27 10.60 -11.88
CA ILE A 19 1.60 9.41 -11.30
C ILE A 19 2.35 8.13 -11.65
N ASP A 20 2.78 7.97 -12.89
CA ASP A 20 3.46 6.73 -13.34
C ASP A 20 4.79 6.51 -12.60
N SER A 21 5.55 7.59 -12.35
CA SER A 21 6.79 7.49 -11.57
C SER A 21 6.52 7.21 -10.09
N LEU A 22 5.52 7.84 -9.49
CA LEU A 22 5.13 7.61 -8.09
C LEU A 22 4.62 6.18 -7.89
N VAL A 23 3.83 5.67 -8.82
CA VAL A 23 3.36 4.29 -8.81
C VAL A 23 4.53 3.32 -8.92
N ALA A 24 5.53 3.58 -9.79
CA ALA A 24 6.68 2.70 -9.98
C ALA A 24 7.52 2.49 -8.70
N PHE A 25 7.60 3.51 -7.84
CA PHE A 25 8.35 3.47 -6.57
C PHE A 25 7.47 3.19 -5.34
N HIS A 26 6.18 2.93 -5.54
CA HIS A 26 5.26 2.73 -4.43
C HIS A 26 5.66 1.52 -3.57
N PRO A 27 5.69 1.64 -2.21
CA PRO A 27 6.13 0.58 -1.30
C PRO A 27 5.42 -0.75 -1.50
N TYR A 28 4.13 -0.72 -1.83
CA TYR A 28 3.34 -1.92 -2.13
C TYR A 28 3.88 -2.70 -3.34
N LEU A 29 4.39 -2.02 -4.38
CA LEU A 29 4.97 -2.69 -5.54
C LEU A 29 6.31 -3.34 -5.24
N GLN A 30 7.07 -2.79 -4.29
CA GLN A 30 8.33 -3.40 -3.85
C GLN A 30 8.11 -4.79 -3.26
N GLN A 31 7.03 -4.99 -2.50
CA GLN A 31 6.67 -6.31 -1.96
C GLN A 31 6.44 -7.35 -3.07
N TYR A 32 5.78 -6.96 -4.16
CA TYR A 32 5.58 -7.85 -5.31
C TYR A 32 6.88 -8.15 -6.05
N ARG A 33 7.80 -7.20 -6.15
CA ARG A 33 9.14 -7.42 -6.72
C ARG A 33 9.93 -8.42 -5.88
N TYR A 34 9.96 -8.27 -4.56
CA TYR A 34 10.58 -9.25 -3.66
C TYR A 34 9.95 -10.64 -3.79
N LYS A 35 8.64 -10.70 -4.00
CA LYS A 35 7.96 -11.98 -4.27
C LYS A 35 8.43 -12.63 -5.57
N ILE A 36 8.67 -11.86 -6.63
CA ILE A 36 9.23 -12.37 -7.88
C ILE A 36 10.65 -12.88 -7.65
N ASP A 37 11.48 -12.16 -6.89
CA ASP A 37 12.85 -12.57 -6.57
C ASP A 37 12.85 -13.89 -5.79
N GLU A 38 11.97 -14.05 -4.79
CA GLU A 38 11.75 -15.31 -4.05
C GLU A 38 11.41 -16.46 -5.00
N LEU A 39 10.46 -16.24 -5.93
CA LEU A 39 10.05 -17.25 -6.91
C LEU A 39 11.18 -17.58 -7.91
N GLN A 40 12.04 -16.64 -8.25
CA GLN A 40 13.22 -16.87 -9.07
C GLN A 40 14.24 -17.76 -8.36
N ILE A 41 14.42 -17.58 -7.04
CA ILE A 41 15.25 -18.45 -6.21
C ILE A 41 14.66 -19.86 -6.18
N ASP A 42 13.34 -20.01 -5.96
CA ASP A 42 12.67 -21.32 -6.03
C ASP A 42 12.85 -21.99 -7.38
N ARG A 43 12.71 -21.24 -8.47
CA ARG A 43 12.98 -21.77 -9.83
C ARG A 43 14.41 -22.28 -9.97
N ARG A 44 15.41 -21.54 -9.47
CA ARG A 44 16.82 -22.00 -9.50
C ARG A 44 16.98 -23.30 -8.72
N MET A 45 16.38 -23.41 -7.54
CA MET A 45 16.38 -24.64 -6.74
C MET A 45 15.74 -25.82 -7.50
N LYS A 46 14.62 -25.58 -8.24
CA LYS A 46 14.03 -26.65 -9.10
C LYS A 46 14.92 -27.06 -10.25
N ILE A 47 15.73 -26.15 -10.80
CA ILE A 47 16.74 -26.47 -11.82
C ILE A 47 17.85 -27.35 -11.22
N GLU A 48 18.35 -27.00 -10.03
CA GLU A 48 19.37 -27.79 -9.35
C GLU A 48 18.88 -29.23 -9.05
N ASN A 49 17.61 -29.39 -8.68
CA ASN A 49 16.99 -30.69 -8.44
C ASN A 49 16.91 -31.60 -9.70
N LEU A 50 17.14 -31.06 -10.90
CA LEU A 50 17.25 -31.84 -12.13
C LEU A 50 18.67 -32.44 -12.32
N LYS A 51 19.66 -31.95 -11.55
CA LYS A 51 21.04 -32.43 -11.65
C LYS A 51 21.23 -33.67 -10.79
N PRO A 52 22.18 -34.56 -11.17
CA PRO A 52 22.60 -35.64 -10.28
C PRO A 52 23.16 -35.13 -8.98
N LYS A 53 22.87 -35.82 -7.87
CA LYS A 53 23.42 -35.54 -6.53
C LYS A 53 24.56 -36.51 -6.26
N LEU A 54 25.64 -35.94 -5.79
CA LEU A 54 26.79 -36.69 -5.29
C LEU A 54 27.01 -36.27 -3.84
N ASP A 55 26.75 -37.18 -2.93
CA ASP A 55 26.92 -36.91 -1.49
C ASP A 55 28.15 -37.67 -0.99
N LEU A 56 29.09 -36.96 -0.38
CA LEU A 56 30.21 -37.51 0.34
C LEU A 56 29.91 -37.45 1.84
N LYS A 57 29.87 -38.61 2.48
CA LYS A 57 29.73 -38.73 3.93
C LYS A 57 31.07 -39.09 4.51
N TYR A 58 31.47 -38.39 5.54
CA TYR A 58 32.62 -38.69 6.36
C TYR A 58 32.25 -38.62 7.82
N ASN A 59 32.37 -39.75 8.54
CA ASN A 59 32.13 -39.85 9.94
C ASN A 59 33.48 -40.11 10.63
N ALA A 60 33.99 -39.12 11.33
CA ALA A 60 35.06 -39.31 12.30
C ALA A 60 34.46 -39.93 13.58
N LEU A 61 35.15 -40.85 14.23
CA LEU A 61 34.71 -41.50 15.48
C LEU A 61 33.43 -42.34 15.28
N ASN A 62 33.50 -43.29 14.35
CA ASN A 62 32.35 -44.15 14.02
C ASN A 62 32.03 -45.19 15.10
N GLN A 63 32.99 -45.59 15.94
CA GLN A 63 32.81 -46.57 17.03
C GLN A 63 33.41 -46.08 18.34
N VAL A 64 32.65 -46.29 19.44
CA VAL A 64 33.18 -46.04 20.77
C VAL A 64 34.15 -47.21 21.14
N VAL A 65 35.41 -46.91 21.30
CA VAL A 65 36.46 -47.85 21.61
C VAL A 65 36.80 -47.78 23.10
N GLY A 66 36.02 -48.49 23.92
CA GLY A 66 36.30 -48.58 25.35
C GLY A 66 35.87 -47.36 26.20
N ASN A 67 36.33 -47.28 27.42
CA ASN A 67 35.92 -46.28 28.41
C ASN A 67 36.83 -45.02 28.43
N ASN A 68 37.76 -44.94 27.45
CA ASN A 68 38.70 -43.83 27.36
C ASN A 68 38.32 -42.92 26.18
N PRO A 69 37.84 -41.69 26.42
CA PRO A 69 37.39 -40.79 25.35
C PRO A 69 38.48 -40.39 24.35
N PHE A 70 39.74 -40.56 24.68
CA PHE A 70 40.86 -40.28 23.81
C PHE A 70 41.26 -41.50 22.91
N ALA A 71 40.81 -42.70 23.25
CA ALA A 71 41.03 -43.88 22.41
C ALA A 71 40.19 -43.85 21.11
N ASP A 72 39.10 -43.11 21.11
CA ASP A 72 38.21 -42.94 19.96
C ASP A 72 38.79 -42.00 18.88
N LEU A 73 39.85 -41.24 19.22
CA LEU A 73 40.56 -40.34 18.29
C LEU A 73 41.61 -41.08 17.43
N SER A 74 41.44 -42.36 17.22
CA SER A 74 42.31 -43.13 16.29
C SER A 74 42.06 -42.71 14.86
N ILE A 75 43.15 -42.56 14.09
CA ILE A 75 43.11 -42.31 12.63
C ILE A 75 42.39 -43.42 11.85
N ASN A 76 42.25 -44.61 12.44
CA ASN A 76 41.52 -45.73 11.88
C ASN A 76 40.06 -45.82 12.27
N ASN A 77 39.57 -44.94 13.15
CA ASN A 77 38.17 -44.90 13.59
C ASN A 77 37.37 -43.88 12.74
N TYR A 78 37.32 -44.06 11.46
CA TYR A 78 36.57 -43.25 10.51
C TYR A 78 35.79 -44.11 9.54
N ASP A 79 34.69 -43.59 9.04
CA ASP A 79 33.92 -44.19 7.96
C ASP A 79 33.63 -43.10 6.92
N TRP A 80 33.79 -43.45 5.66
CA TRP A 80 33.42 -42.58 4.53
C TRP A 80 32.56 -43.33 3.57
N GLY A 81 31.57 -42.63 3.01
CA GLY A 81 30.65 -43.16 2.03
C GLY A 81 30.44 -42.17 0.89
N LEU A 82 30.38 -42.68 -0.32
CA LEU A 82 30.00 -41.92 -1.51
C LEU A 82 28.64 -42.44 -1.99
N SER A 83 27.66 -41.55 -2.06
CA SER A 83 26.36 -41.88 -2.63
C SER A 83 26.06 -41.00 -3.85
N PHE A 84 25.69 -41.66 -4.95
CA PHE A 84 25.26 -41.01 -6.19
C PHE A 84 23.79 -41.29 -6.42
N SER A 85 23.00 -40.22 -6.60
CA SER A 85 21.58 -40.32 -6.90
C SER A 85 21.21 -39.48 -8.11
N MET A 86 20.46 -40.06 -9.04
CA MET A 86 19.94 -39.38 -10.22
C MET A 86 18.43 -39.65 -10.34
N PRO A 87 17.58 -38.63 -10.40
CA PRO A 87 16.14 -38.81 -10.53
C PRO A 87 15.79 -39.35 -11.93
N ILE A 88 15.29 -40.60 -12.02
CA ILE A 88 14.81 -41.26 -13.23
C ILE A 88 13.40 -41.79 -12.94
N PRO A 89 12.33 -41.37 -13.62
CA PRO A 89 12.18 -40.38 -14.69
C PRO A 89 12.00 -38.96 -14.14
N LEU A 90 12.55 -37.95 -14.81
CA LEU A 90 12.51 -36.51 -14.46
C LEU A 90 11.14 -35.85 -14.60
N ARG A 91 10.04 -36.62 -14.62
CA ARG A 91 8.68 -36.07 -14.84
C ARG A 91 8.25 -35.13 -13.73
N LYS A 92 8.48 -35.52 -12.48
CA LYS A 92 8.13 -34.76 -11.27
C LYS A 92 8.90 -33.43 -11.24
N GLU A 93 10.20 -33.51 -11.43
CA GLU A 93 11.12 -32.37 -11.38
C GLU A 93 10.88 -31.38 -12.54
N ARG A 94 10.63 -31.90 -13.75
CA ARG A 94 10.25 -31.07 -14.91
C ARG A 94 8.89 -30.42 -14.70
N GLY A 95 7.92 -31.13 -14.10
CA GLY A 95 6.61 -30.59 -13.72
C GLY A 95 6.74 -29.48 -12.68
N ALA A 96 7.59 -29.70 -11.65
CA ALA A 96 7.86 -28.70 -10.62
C ALA A 96 8.54 -27.45 -11.20
N LEU A 97 9.50 -27.61 -12.12
CA LEU A 97 10.13 -26.48 -12.80
C LEU A 97 9.14 -25.71 -13.69
N LYS A 98 8.26 -26.42 -14.43
CA LYS A 98 7.21 -25.77 -15.23
C LYS A 98 6.26 -24.98 -14.35
N LEU A 99 5.85 -25.55 -13.21
CA LEU A 99 5.00 -24.86 -12.23
C LEU A 99 5.67 -23.60 -11.65
N ALA A 100 6.97 -23.69 -11.32
CA ALA A 100 7.73 -22.53 -10.83
C ALA A 100 7.80 -21.40 -11.87
N LYS A 101 7.97 -21.73 -13.16
CA LYS A 101 7.93 -20.74 -14.25
C LYS A 101 6.56 -20.09 -14.38
N LEU A 102 5.46 -20.85 -14.30
CA LEU A 102 4.11 -20.32 -14.35
C LEU A 102 3.81 -19.41 -13.15
N LYS A 103 4.31 -19.75 -11.95
CA LYS A 103 4.17 -18.89 -10.77
C LYS A 103 4.85 -17.54 -10.95
N ILE A 104 6.02 -17.49 -11.60
CA ILE A 104 6.72 -16.23 -11.91
C ILE A 104 5.87 -15.42 -12.90
N GLN A 105 5.39 -16.02 -13.99
CA GLN A 105 4.54 -15.33 -14.95
C GLN A 105 3.27 -14.75 -14.29
N ASN A 106 2.60 -15.52 -13.42
CA ASN A 106 1.46 -15.02 -12.67
C ASN A 106 1.83 -13.85 -11.75
N ALA A 107 2.96 -13.94 -11.04
CA ALA A 107 3.42 -12.84 -10.17
C ALA A 107 3.78 -11.58 -10.98
N GLU A 108 4.31 -11.72 -12.19
CA GLU A 108 4.57 -10.59 -13.11
C GLU A 108 3.25 -9.93 -13.57
N LEU A 109 2.21 -10.73 -13.88
CA LEU A 109 0.87 -10.22 -14.19
C LEU A 109 0.24 -9.52 -12.98
N ASP A 110 0.42 -10.09 -11.78
CA ASP A 110 -0.04 -9.46 -10.53
C ASP A 110 0.60 -8.09 -10.30
N VAL A 111 1.88 -7.90 -10.66
CA VAL A 111 2.56 -6.59 -10.59
C VAL A 111 1.85 -5.58 -11.51
N VAL A 112 1.56 -5.96 -12.76
CA VAL A 112 0.90 -5.08 -13.73
C VAL A 112 -0.50 -4.70 -13.24
N ASP A 113 -1.28 -5.67 -12.75
CA ASP A 113 -2.61 -5.41 -12.19
C ASP A 113 -2.54 -4.49 -10.96
N LYS A 114 -1.62 -4.75 -10.02
CA LYS A 114 -1.43 -3.90 -8.84
C LYS A 114 -0.97 -2.49 -9.19
N GLN A 115 -0.11 -2.35 -10.18
CA GLN A 115 0.32 -1.06 -10.70
C GLN A 115 -0.88 -0.24 -11.20
N ALA A 116 -1.75 -0.85 -11.99
CA ALA A 116 -2.97 -0.23 -12.46
C ALA A 116 -3.92 0.14 -11.29
N GLN A 117 -4.15 -0.78 -10.34
CA GLN A 117 -4.99 -0.54 -9.17
C GLN A 117 -4.48 0.62 -8.30
N ILE A 118 -3.17 0.72 -8.05
CA ILE A 118 -2.57 1.83 -7.30
C ILE A 118 -2.77 3.13 -8.06
N GLY A 119 -2.53 3.16 -9.38
CA GLY A 119 -2.77 4.34 -10.20
C GLY A 119 -4.22 4.83 -10.14
N PHE A 120 -5.20 3.91 -10.19
CA PHE A 120 -6.61 4.26 -10.02
C PHE A 120 -6.92 4.80 -8.63
N LYS A 121 -6.37 4.19 -7.56
CA LYS A 121 -6.58 4.65 -6.18
C LYS A 121 -6.03 6.06 -5.97
N ILE A 122 -4.83 6.35 -6.49
CA ILE A 122 -4.23 7.68 -6.42
C ILE A 122 -5.12 8.71 -7.13
N LYS A 123 -5.55 8.42 -8.37
CA LYS A 123 -6.43 9.31 -9.13
C LYS A 123 -7.76 9.55 -8.41
N ALA A 124 -8.38 8.51 -7.86
CA ALA A 124 -9.63 8.61 -7.11
C ALA A 124 -9.47 9.48 -5.85
N ALA A 125 -8.39 9.27 -5.08
CA ALA A 125 -8.11 10.04 -3.87
C ALA A 125 -7.84 11.52 -4.18
N ILE A 126 -7.10 11.84 -5.24
CA ILE A 126 -6.87 13.21 -5.70
C ILE A 126 -8.19 13.87 -6.14
N ASN A 127 -9.04 13.15 -6.86
CA ASN A 127 -10.35 13.66 -7.28
C ASN A 127 -11.27 13.91 -6.08
N GLU A 128 -11.30 13.01 -5.09
CA GLU A 128 -12.07 13.20 -3.87
C GLU A 128 -11.59 14.43 -3.10
N TRP A 129 -10.27 14.61 -2.98
CA TRP A 129 -9.70 15.79 -2.34
C TRP A 129 -10.10 17.08 -3.08
N ASN A 130 -10.00 17.13 -4.40
CA ASN A 130 -10.40 18.30 -5.20
C ASN A 130 -11.88 18.63 -5.00
N THR A 131 -12.75 17.63 -5.16
CA THR A 131 -14.19 17.80 -5.01
C THR A 131 -14.56 18.30 -3.61
N THR A 132 -13.98 17.73 -2.55
CA THR A 132 -14.26 18.15 -1.19
C THR A 132 -13.72 19.55 -0.89
N ARG A 133 -12.60 19.95 -1.49
CA ARG A 133 -12.05 21.29 -1.40
C ARG A 133 -12.99 22.33 -2.03
N GLU A 134 -13.46 22.07 -3.25
CA GLU A 134 -14.42 22.95 -3.92
C GLU A 134 -15.73 23.08 -3.17
N GLN A 135 -16.27 21.95 -2.67
CA GLN A 135 -17.47 21.95 -1.83
C GLN A 135 -17.27 22.75 -0.56
N THR A 136 -16.12 22.63 0.09
CA THR A 136 -15.80 23.38 1.31
C THR A 136 -15.74 24.89 1.03
N ALA A 137 -15.13 25.28 -0.09
CA ALA A 137 -15.07 26.68 -0.49
C ALA A 137 -16.47 27.26 -0.78
N LEU A 138 -17.31 26.51 -1.52
CA LEU A 138 -18.69 26.88 -1.80
C LEU A 138 -19.50 27.05 -0.52
N TYR A 139 -19.43 26.09 0.40
CA TYR A 139 -20.19 26.16 1.66
C TYR A 139 -19.69 27.26 2.60
N LYS A 140 -18.41 27.63 2.55
CA LYS A 140 -17.90 28.80 3.26
C LYS A 140 -18.62 30.07 2.79
N GLN A 141 -18.81 30.24 1.49
CA GLN A 141 -19.58 31.36 0.93
C GLN A 141 -21.06 31.27 1.36
N THR A 142 -21.65 30.07 1.23
CA THR A 142 -23.04 29.82 1.66
C THR A 142 -23.29 30.22 3.11
N VAL A 143 -22.38 29.96 4.05
CA VAL A 143 -22.47 30.40 5.45
C VAL A 143 -22.50 31.91 5.54
N THR A 144 -21.65 32.62 4.80
CA THR A 144 -21.63 34.08 4.75
C THR A 144 -22.96 34.64 4.20
N ASP A 145 -23.51 34.01 3.16
CA ASP A 145 -24.77 34.42 2.55
C ASP A 145 -25.97 34.25 3.52
N TYR A 146 -26.02 33.13 4.26
CA TYR A 146 -27.02 32.89 5.29
C TYR A 146 -26.88 33.81 6.49
N ASP A 147 -25.68 34.21 6.87
CA ASP A 147 -25.43 35.21 7.92
C ASP A 147 -25.99 36.58 7.50
N GLY A 148 -25.75 37.00 6.26
CA GLY A 148 -26.33 38.21 5.69
C GLY A 148 -27.85 38.15 5.64
N LEU A 149 -28.44 37.03 5.24
CA LEU A 149 -29.90 36.84 5.27
C LEU A 149 -30.50 36.94 6.67
N LEU A 150 -29.82 36.33 7.67
CA LEU A 150 -30.25 36.41 9.06
C LEU A 150 -30.16 37.82 9.62
N SER A 151 -29.06 38.51 9.31
CA SER A 151 -28.86 39.90 9.73
C SER A 151 -29.94 40.83 9.16
N GLY A 152 -30.22 40.74 7.86
CA GLY A 152 -31.27 41.51 7.21
C GLY A 152 -32.70 41.19 7.73
N GLU A 153 -32.98 39.93 8.10
CA GLU A 153 -34.25 39.52 8.70
C GLU A 153 -34.42 40.10 10.11
N ARG A 154 -33.35 40.16 10.91
CA ARG A 154 -33.33 40.77 12.24
C ARG A 154 -33.59 42.30 12.15
N GLU A 155 -33.03 42.97 11.15
CA GLU A 155 -33.28 44.38 10.90
C GLU A 155 -34.77 44.63 10.57
N LYS A 156 -35.34 43.84 9.64
CA LYS A 156 -36.78 43.92 9.32
C LYS A 156 -37.67 43.64 10.53
N PHE A 157 -37.31 42.67 11.35
CA PHE A 157 -38.04 42.36 12.58
C PHE A 157 -38.00 43.52 13.56
N SER A 158 -36.84 44.17 13.74
CA SER A 158 -36.71 45.35 14.61
C SER A 158 -37.51 46.55 14.10
N ALA A 159 -37.69 46.65 12.77
CA ALA A 159 -38.52 47.67 12.13
C ALA A 159 -40.05 47.34 12.18
N GLY A 160 -40.42 46.17 12.69
CA GLY A 160 -41.82 45.70 12.69
C GLY A 160 -42.32 45.13 11.37
N GLU A 161 -41.41 44.92 10.38
CA GLU A 161 -41.74 44.46 9.04
C GLU A 161 -41.57 42.91 8.86
N SER A 162 -41.22 42.20 9.92
CA SER A 162 -41.06 40.74 9.92
C SER A 162 -41.60 40.11 11.21
N SER A 163 -41.61 38.77 11.24
CA SER A 163 -42.06 37.97 12.36
C SER A 163 -40.93 37.18 13.01
N LEU A 164 -41.07 36.86 14.30
CA LEU A 164 -40.12 35.96 14.99
C LEU A 164 -39.98 34.61 14.32
N PHE A 165 -41.05 34.10 13.67
CA PHE A 165 -41.00 32.87 12.88
C PHE A 165 -40.01 32.99 11.75
N MET A 166 -39.99 34.10 11.03
CA MET A 166 -39.04 34.30 9.90
C MET A 166 -37.60 34.41 10.41
N VAL A 167 -37.37 35.14 11.52
CA VAL A 167 -36.03 35.20 12.14
C VAL A 167 -35.54 33.81 12.51
N ASN A 168 -36.35 33.02 13.22
CA ASN A 168 -35.99 31.65 13.58
C ASN A 168 -35.74 30.76 12.38
N SER A 169 -36.53 30.92 11.30
CA SER A 169 -36.31 30.16 10.04
C SER A 169 -34.96 30.49 9.42
N ARG A 170 -34.55 31.77 9.38
CA ARG A 170 -33.22 32.19 8.88
C ARG A 170 -32.09 31.70 9.78
N GLU A 171 -32.26 31.74 11.08
CA GLU A 171 -31.32 31.25 12.08
C GLU A 171 -31.07 29.72 11.90
N TRP A 172 -32.13 28.94 11.72
CA TRP A 172 -32.01 27.51 11.40
C TRP A 172 -31.26 27.27 10.09
N GLY A 173 -31.55 28.09 9.07
CA GLY A 173 -30.80 28.02 7.80
C GLY A 173 -29.31 28.25 7.99
N TYR A 174 -28.96 29.30 8.75
CA TYR A 174 -27.57 29.63 9.06
C TYR A 174 -26.86 28.51 9.84
N ILE A 175 -27.48 28.00 10.92
CA ILE A 175 -26.94 26.90 11.72
C ILE A 175 -26.71 25.65 10.86
N LYS A 176 -27.69 25.28 10.00
CA LYS A 176 -27.51 24.12 9.07
C LYS A 176 -26.38 24.34 8.10
N ALA A 177 -26.21 25.55 7.57
CA ALA A 177 -25.10 25.86 6.69
C ALA A 177 -23.76 25.75 7.40
N GLN A 178 -23.65 26.23 8.64
CA GLN A 178 -22.45 26.09 9.46
C GLN A 178 -22.10 24.61 9.72
N ILE A 179 -23.08 23.82 10.14
CA ILE A 179 -22.89 22.39 10.40
C ILE A 179 -22.37 21.72 9.14
N LYS A 180 -22.99 22.01 7.99
CA LYS A 180 -22.57 21.41 6.71
C LYS A 180 -21.17 21.84 6.28
N TYR A 181 -20.81 23.09 6.51
CA TYR A 181 -19.44 23.57 6.28
C TYR A 181 -18.42 22.81 7.12
N LEU A 182 -18.69 22.61 8.41
CA LEU A 182 -17.80 21.87 9.31
C LEU A 182 -17.66 20.38 8.90
N GLU A 183 -18.77 19.75 8.51
CA GLU A 183 -18.74 18.38 7.97
C GLU A 183 -17.84 18.28 6.73
N LEU A 184 -17.99 19.22 5.79
CA LEU A 184 -17.19 19.26 4.56
C LEU A 184 -15.72 19.58 4.85
N LEU A 185 -15.44 20.43 5.83
CA LEU A 185 -14.08 20.71 6.27
C LEU A 185 -13.40 19.45 6.83
N ALA A 186 -14.10 18.70 7.67
CA ALA A 186 -13.62 17.42 8.21
C ALA A 186 -13.42 16.39 7.09
N LYS A 187 -14.37 16.30 6.15
CA LYS A 187 -14.28 15.42 4.98
C LYS A 187 -13.09 15.78 4.09
N ASN A 188 -12.85 17.06 3.85
CA ASN A 188 -11.69 17.51 3.08
C ASN A 188 -10.37 17.15 3.77
N ARG A 189 -10.25 17.31 5.09
CA ARG A 189 -9.06 16.90 5.84
C ARG A 189 -8.83 15.40 5.74
N LYS A 190 -9.88 14.59 5.84
CA LYS A 190 -9.80 13.14 5.63
C LYS A 190 -9.35 12.78 4.19
N ALA A 191 -9.85 13.50 3.19
CA ALA A 191 -9.48 13.28 1.80
C ALA A 191 -8.00 13.61 1.52
N VAL A 192 -7.45 14.65 2.16
CA VAL A 192 -6.00 14.97 2.11
C VAL A 192 -5.18 13.79 2.63
N LEU A 193 -5.49 13.30 3.85
CA LEU A 193 -4.79 12.15 4.43
C LEU A 193 -4.95 10.89 3.57
N GLY A 194 -6.12 10.69 2.97
CA GLY A 194 -6.37 9.60 2.02
C GLY A 194 -5.51 9.69 0.76
N ALA A 195 -5.28 10.89 0.26
CA ALA A 195 -4.39 11.13 -0.88
C ALA A 195 -2.92 10.84 -0.52
N GLU A 196 -2.44 11.34 0.62
CA GLU A 196 -1.09 11.07 1.13
C GLU A 196 -0.86 9.56 1.36
N TYR A 197 -1.84 8.87 1.96
CA TYR A 197 -1.79 7.42 2.14
C TYR A 197 -1.72 6.68 0.80
N SER A 198 -2.53 7.08 -0.18
CA SER A 198 -2.54 6.44 -1.50
C SER A 198 -1.26 6.68 -2.30
N LEU A 199 -0.51 7.73 -1.98
CA LEU A 199 0.81 8.05 -2.53
C LEU A 199 1.95 7.29 -1.82
N GLY A 200 1.68 6.69 -0.64
CA GLY A 200 2.69 6.02 0.17
C GLY A 200 3.60 6.98 0.95
N THR A 201 3.19 8.24 1.14
CA THR A 201 3.97 9.30 1.81
C THR A 201 3.56 9.55 3.26
N LEU A 202 2.59 8.83 3.78
CA LEU A 202 2.02 9.04 5.12
C LEU A 202 2.95 8.58 6.28
N ALA A 203 4.09 7.95 5.96
CA ALA A 203 5.03 7.39 6.94
C ALA A 203 6.30 8.23 7.13
N ASP A 204 6.40 9.38 6.46
CA ASP A 204 7.55 10.28 6.54
C ASP A 204 7.27 11.52 7.42
#